data_cf210ea4fd53f284a01f834f80cc4a08
#
_entry.id   cf210ea4fd53f284a01f834f80cc4a08
#
_cell.length_a   1.000
_cell.length_b   1.000
_cell.length_c   1.000
_cell.angle_alpha   90.00
_cell.angle_beta   90.00
_cell.angle_gamma   90.00
#
_symmetry.space_group_name_H-M   'P 1'
#
loop_
_entity.id
_entity.type
_entity.pdbx_description
1 polymer ?
#
loop_
_entity_poly.entity_id
_entity_poly.type
_entity_poly.pdbx_seq_one_letter_code
_entity_poly.pdbx_strand_id
1 'polypeptide(L)'
;MKKTNKLAKVVAGFALLSLVAAACGGSDDSGSATSDGGDYTSLDACATRTFDYTAPETASAGMKITYDIAPEAVWEDGTPITVADFAATWDASLNTPGSISTSGYDQVTAVEAGTSDKQVVVTLKSVYAPYKGLFSGLIKAAAVENTADISGDFADMIPYSGRPYKMESWSPDQIVYVPNENYWGTDKPVTPKVVMVPKADSDTEIASLKAAEVDFIYPQYYGGIEEAVGTDNISTSVQYGGDYEALYFQQKCGPFSDPIFRQAFSMSIDRDALFEQIYIPISASAKLLDCGPIVPGTYCNGDEFAGGFDAEGAAKLMEDNGWEKNAEGLWSKDGAESPKIRWVINTGNTRRESTQAYLIPLLQAAGFNVVADNCDAACYFQTRLPALDYDLAMYISTAPPDPAYLTSSFACD
;
A
#
# COMPACT_ATOMS: atom_id res chain seq x y z
N MET A 1 -43.58 9.29 16.27
CA MET A 1 -42.20 9.75 16.51
C MET A 1 -41.29 8.81 15.79
N LYS A 2 -40.83 9.16 14.60
CA LYS A 2 -39.91 8.36 13.79
C LYS A 2 -38.45 8.70 14.19
N LYS A 3 -37.72 7.78 14.77
CA LYS A 3 -36.27 7.91 14.95
C LYS A 3 -35.61 7.48 13.64
N THR A 4 -35.02 8.43 12.96
CA THR A 4 -34.13 8.18 11.83
C THR A 4 -32.75 7.79 12.36
N ASN A 5 -32.40 6.52 12.28
CA ASN A 5 -31.01 6.06 12.41
C ASN A 5 -30.27 6.42 11.12
N LYS A 6 -29.35 7.35 11.19
CA LYS A 6 -28.33 7.52 10.17
C LYS A 6 -27.27 6.43 10.40
N LEU A 7 -27.34 5.33 9.65
CA LEU A 7 -26.20 4.44 9.50
C LEU A 7 -25.13 5.21 8.72
N ALA A 8 -23.95 5.31 9.30
CA ALA A 8 -22.75 5.74 8.58
C ALA A 8 -22.48 4.70 7.48
N LYS A 9 -22.43 5.15 6.23
CA LYS A 9 -22.05 4.30 5.10
C LYS A 9 -20.55 4.02 5.21
N VAL A 10 -20.21 2.77 5.46
CA VAL A 10 -18.82 2.30 5.44
C VAL A 10 -18.45 2.03 3.98
N VAL A 11 -17.57 2.84 3.43
CA VAL A 11 -17.04 2.65 2.08
C VAL A 11 -15.98 1.56 2.14
N ALA A 12 -16.30 0.36 1.69
CA ALA A 12 -15.35 -0.73 1.52
C ALA A 12 -14.65 -0.60 0.15
N GLY A 13 -13.78 0.39 0.02
CA GLY A 13 -12.83 0.44 -1.09
C GLY A 13 -11.62 -0.39 -0.75
N PHE A 14 -11.33 -1.48 -1.48
CA PHE A 14 -10.01 -2.07 -1.53
C PHE A 14 -9.06 -1.09 -2.24
N ALA A 15 -8.71 -0.03 -1.55
CA ALA A 15 -7.63 0.83 -1.95
C ALA A 15 -6.36 0.30 -1.31
N LEU A 16 -5.42 -0.15 -2.12
CA LEU A 16 -4.02 -0.31 -1.71
C LEU A 16 -3.52 1.06 -1.24
N LEU A 17 -3.59 1.29 0.07
CA LEU A 17 -3.03 2.48 0.66
C LEU A 17 -1.50 2.38 0.64
N SER A 18 -0.86 2.97 -0.35
CA SER A 18 0.53 3.37 -0.22
C SER A 18 0.56 4.72 0.51
N LEU A 19 0.50 4.72 1.82
CA LEU A 19 0.75 5.92 2.63
C LEU A 19 2.25 6.18 2.70
N VAL A 20 2.60 7.28 2.13
CA VAL A 20 3.95 7.78 1.93
C VAL A 20 4.52 8.32 3.22
N ALA A 21 5.63 7.76 3.65
CA ALA A 21 6.55 8.46 4.51
C ALA A 21 7.72 8.95 3.65
N ALA A 22 7.67 10.21 3.25
CA ALA A 22 8.74 10.82 2.47
C ALA A 22 10.05 10.81 3.26
N ALA A 23 11.05 10.09 2.76
CA ALA A 23 12.41 10.12 3.29
C ALA A 23 13.23 11.13 2.48
N CYS A 24 13.28 12.42 2.93
CA CYS A 24 14.25 13.37 2.42
C CYS A 24 15.54 13.22 3.19
N GLY A 25 16.43 12.33 2.74
CA GLY A 25 17.82 12.28 3.15
C GLY A 25 18.67 12.96 2.08
N GLY A 26 19.13 14.19 2.35
CA GLY A 26 19.99 14.92 1.44
C GLY A 26 21.36 14.30 1.33
N SER A 27 21.87 14.20 0.10
CA SER A 27 23.28 14.07 -0.20
C SER A 27 24.06 15.30 0.33
N ASP A 28 25.28 15.05 0.80
CA ASP A 28 26.24 16.02 1.32
C ASP A 28 26.29 17.35 0.53
N ASP A 29 25.53 18.31 0.99
CA ASP A 29 25.83 19.71 0.81
C ASP A 29 25.50 20.41 2.13
N SER A 30 26.51 21.06 2.73
CA SER A 30 26.49 21.65 4.06
C SER A 30 25.61 22.91 4.12
N GLY A 31 24.35 22.75 3.83
CA GLY A 31 23.30 23.68 4.16
C GLY A 31 22.69 23.25 5.49
N SER A 32 22.96 24.00 6.53
CA SER A 32 22.33 23.88 7.84
C SER A 32 20.82 23.88 7.64
N ALA A 33 20.22 22.70 7.69
CA ALA A 33 18.78 22.57 7.86
C ALA A 33 18.50 23.15 9.26
N THR A 34 18.01 24.37 9.31
CA THR A 34 17.41 24.90 10.53
C THR A 34 16.21 24.00 10.81
N SER A 35 16.36 23.10 11.79
CA SER A 35 15.25 22.41 12.39
C SER A 35 14.28 23.49 12.87
N ASP A 36 13.13 23.60 12.19
CA ASP A 36 12.02 24.36 12.74
C ASP A 36 11.70 23.70 14.08
N GLY A 37 12.02 24.40 15.19
CA GLY A 37 11.87 23.88 16.54
C GLY A 37 10.41 23.81 17.02
N GLY A 38 9.48 23.51 16.09
CA GLY A 38 8.09 23.29 16.39
C GLY A 38 7.90 22.03 17.25
N ASP A 39 7.03 22.11 18.22
CA ASP A 39 6.58 20.95 19.01
C ASP A 39 5.63 20.09 18.16
N TYR A 40 6.15 19.05 17.53
CA TYR A 40 5.39 18.11 16.70
C TYR A 40 4.94 16.87 17.49
N THR A 41 4.63 17.03 18.78
CA THR A 41 4.17 15.93 19.64
C THR A 41 2.67 15.64 19.51
N SER A 42 1.91 16.54 18.90
CA SER A 42 0.47 16.36 18.66
C SER A 42 0.16 16.11 17.18
N LEU A 43 -0.91 15.35 16.89
CA LEU A 43 -1.39 15.14 15.52
C LEU A 43 -1.78 16.43 14.80
N ASP A 44 -2.31 17.42 15.53
CA ASP A 44 -2.66 18.73 14.97
C ASP A 44 -1.40 19.48 14.49
N ALA A 45 -0.31 19.40 15.25
CA ALA A 45 0.98 19.96 14.84
C ALA A 45 1.56 19.22 13.63
N CYS A 46 1.37 17.89 13.53
CA CYS A 46 1.78 17.11 12.36
C CYS A 46 1.06 17.55 11.09
N ALA A 47 -0.24 17.80 11.17
CA ALA A 47 -1.07 18.16 10.01
C ALA A 47 -0.64 19.49 9.37
N THR A 48 0.03 20.37 10.12
CA THR A 48 0.47 21.69 9.65
C THR A 48 1.92 21.71 9.14
N ARG A 49 2.67 20.60 9.33
CA ARG A 49 4.07 20.54 8.87
C ARG A 49 4.11 20.38 7.36
N THR A 50 4.83 21.29 6.70
CA THR A 50 5.14 21.25 5.27
C THR A 50 6.64 21.05 5.06
N PHE A 51 6.99 20.44 3.94
CA PHE A 51 8.38 20.31 3.51
C PHE A 51 8.60 21.19 2.29
N ASP A 52 9.63 22.03 2.32
CA ASP A 52 10.02 22.84 1.15
C ASP A 52 10.84 21.95 0.20
N TYR A 53 10.18 21.47 -0.84
CA TYR A 53 10.84 20.75 -1.93
C TYR A 53 10.52 21.40 -3.27
N THR A 54 11.55 21.73 -4.03
CA THR A 54 11.41 22.18 -5.40
C THR A 54 11.93 21.09 -6.32
N ALA A 55 11.02 20.41 -7.02
CA ALA A 55 11.42 19.43 -8.03
C ALA A 55 12.26 20.09 -9.12
N PRO A 56 13.35 19.43 -9.58
CA PRO A 56 14.12 19.95 -10.71
C PRO A 56 13.23 20.04 -11.96
N GLU A 57 13.22 21.21 -12.59
CA GLU A 57 12.54 21.40 -13.88
C GLU A 57 13.26 20.56 -14.96
N THR A 58 12.67 19.46 -15.36
CA THR A 58 13.08 18.72 -16.55
C THR A 58 12.24 19.20 -17.74
N ALA A 59 12.80 20.07 -18.57
CA ALA A 59 12.20 20.40 -19.84
C ALA A 59 12.25 19.16 -20.77
N SER A 60 11.15 18.46 -20.94
CA SER A 60 11.05 17.33 -21.87
C SER A 60 10.00 17.61 -22.96
N ALA A 61 10.23 17.06 -24.16
CA ALA A 61 9.24 17.12 -25.23
C ALA A 61 7.97 16.36 -24.77
N GLY A 62 6.79 16.91 -25.13
CA GLY A 62 5.52 16.22 -24.86
C GLY A 62 5.47 14.83 -25.50
N MET A 63 4.66 13.94 -24.92
CA MET A 63 4.46 12.58 -25.43
C MET A 63 3.02 12.40 -25.88
N LYS A 64 2.81 11.61 -26.93
CA LYS A 64 1.49 11.13 -27.36
C LYS A 64 1.44 9.63 -27.34
N ILE A 65 0.36 9.09 -26.81
CA ILE A 65 0.07 7.66 -26.81
C ILE A 65 -1.22 7.45 -27.59
N THR A 66 -1.21 6.49 -28.49
CA THR A 66 -2.41 6.08 -29.22
C THR A 66 -2.82 4.69 -28.75
N TYR A 67 -4.05 4.56 -28.28
CA TYR A 67 -4.69 3.30 -27.94
C TYR A 67 -5.68 2.94 -29.05
N ASP A 68 -5.51 1.79 -29.65
CA ASP A 68 -6.49 1.19 -30.56
C ASP A 68 -7.34 0.21 -29.77
N ILE A 69 -8.61 0.56 -29.56
CA ILE A 69 -9.59 -0.29 -28.86
C ILE A 69 -10.08 -1.34 -29.86
N ALA A 70 -10.07 -2.62 -29.45
CA ALA A 70 -10.61 -3.69 -30.26
C ALA A 70 -12.05 -3.35 -30.72
N PRO A 71 -12.38 -3.50 -32.00
CA PRO A 71 -13.72 -3.13 -32.52
C PRO A 71 -14.86 -3.79 -31.75
N GLU A 72 -14.67 -5.04 -31.32
CA GLU A 72 -15.60 -5.84 -30.55
C GLU A 72 -15.62 -5.54 -29.05
N ALA A 73 -14.72 -4.69 -28.54
CA ALA A 73 -14.65 -4.37 -27.13
C ALA A 73 -15.92 -3.65 -26.63
N VAL A 74 -16.63 -4.30 -25.73
CA VAL A 74 -17.88 -3.83 -25.13
C VAL A 74 -17.88 -4.06 -23.64
N TRP A 75 -18.71 -3.32 -22.93
CA TRP A 75 -19.07 -3.56 -21.54
C TRP A 75 -20.05 -4.74 -21.42
N GLU A 76 -20.34 -5.18 -20.20
CA GLU A 76 -21.23 -6.32 -19.92
C GLU A 76 -22.67 -6.14 -20.42
N ASP A 77 -23.11 -4.91 -20.63
CA ASP A 77 -24.43 -4.59 -21.19
C ASP A 77 -24.41 -4.48 -22.73
N GLY A 78 -23.28 -4.78 -23.37
CA GLY A 78 -23.07 -4.70 -24.79
C GLY A 78 -22.80 -3.30 -25.34
N THR A 79 -22.75 -2.26 -24.48
CA THR A 79 -22.37 -0.91 -24.95
C THR A 79 -20.87 -0.85 -25.26
N PRO A 80 -20.47 -0.12 -26.34
CA PRO A 80 -19.08 -0.04 -26.74
C PRO A 80 -18.19 0.65 -25.70
N ILE A 81 -16.98 0.12 -25.52
CA ILE A 81 -15.89 0.84 -24.84
C ILE A 81 -15.34 1.87 -25.81
N THR A 82 -15.23 3.15 -25.37
CA THR A 82 -14.91 4.29 -26.24
C THR A 82 -13.97 5.27 -25.56
N VAL A 83 -13.60 6.34 -26.27
CA VAL A 83 -12.80 7.46 -25.73
C VAL A 83 -13.44 8.10 -24.49
N ALA A 84 -14.77 8.09 -24.37
CA ALA A 84 -15.46 8.64 -23.21
C ALA A 84 -15.08 7.94 -21.90
N ASP A 85 -14.86 6.61 -21.94
CA ASP A 85 -14.45 5.83 -20.77
C ASP A 85 -13.01 6.16 -20.36
N PHE A 86 -12.12 6.43 -21.30
CA PHE A 86 -10.77 6.92 -21.04
C PHE A 86 -10.78 8.32 -20.41
N ALA A 87 -11.59 9.23 -20.96
CA ALA A 87 -11.73 10.58 -20.41
C ALA A 87 -12.31 10.56 -18.99
N ALA A 88 -13.33 9.75 -18.73
CA ALA A 88 -13.90 9.55 -17.40
C ALA A 88 -12.86 8.98 -16.41
N THR A 89 -12.06 8.01 -16.85
CA THR A 89 -10.99 7.41 -16.02
C THR A 89 -9.94 8.45 -15.67
N TRP A 90 -9.51 9.26 -16.61
CA TRP A 90 -8.56 10.35 -16.38
C TRP A 90 -9.10 11.38 -15.39
N ASP A 91 -10.31 11.88 -15.61
CA ASP A 91 -10.97 12.88 -14.75
C ASP A 91 -11.13 12.36 -13.31
N ALA A 92 -11.63 11.13 -13.16
CA ALA A 92 -11.79 10.49 -11.86
C ALA A 92 -10.44 10.28 -11.13
N SER A 93 -9.40 9.89 -11.85
CA SER A 93 -8.07 9.68 -11.27
C SER A 93 -7.46 10.96 -10.72
N LEU A 94 -7.74 12.11 -11.35
CA LEU A 94 -7.20 13.41 -10.93
C LEU A 94 -8.02 14.07 -9.82
N ASN A 95 -9.35 14.00 -9.91
CA ASN A 95 -10.22 14.92 -9.21
C ASN A 95 -11.05 14.29 -8.10
N THR A 96 -11.15 12.94 -8.05
CA THR A 96 -11.87 12.28 -6.95
C THR A 96 -11.18 12.57 -5.61
N PRO A 97 -11.89 13.15 -4.62
CA PRO A 97 -11.33 13.41 -3.30
C PRO A 97 -10.82 12.14 -2.64
N GLY A 98 -9.59 12.18 -2.10
CA GLY A 98 -8.96 11.02 -1.47
C GLY A 98 -8.39 9.99 -2.46
N SER A 99 -8.26 10.34 -3.73
CA SER A 99 -7.53 9.52 -4.72
C SER A 99 -6.12 9.25 -4.24
N ILE A 100 -5.74 7.98 -4.22
CA ILE A 100 -4.48 7.53 -3.61
C ILE A 100 -3.27 7.96 -4.41
N SER A 101 -3.39 8.02 -5.73
CA SER A 101 -2.29 8.42 -6.59
C SER A 101 -2.82 9.01 -7.90
N THR A 102 -2.35 10.19 -8.20
CA THR A 102 -2.55 10.85 -9.50
C THR A 102 -1.38 10.60 -10.45
N SER A 103 -0.39 9.81 -10.03
CA SER A 103 0.87 9.62 -10.75
C SER A 103 0.65 9.19 -12.20
N GLY A 104 1.21 9.99 -13.12
CA GLY A 104 1.07 9.80 -14.56
C GLY A 104 -0.19 10.41 -15.15
N TYR A 105 -1.34 10.38 -14.46
CA TYR A 105 -2.55 11.07 -14.88
C TYR A 105 -2.42 12.60 -14.77
N ASP A 106 -1.65 13.08 -13.81
CA ASP A 106 -1.25 14.49 -13.67
C ASP A 106 -0.40 15.00 -14.84
N GLN A 107 0.26 14.11 -15.57
CA GLN A 107 0.99 14.42 -16.80
C GLN A 107 0.10 14.53 -18.05
N VAL A 108 -1.11 13.97 -18.00
CA VAL A 108 -2.04 14.00 -19.13
C VAL A 108 -2.62 15.40 -19.29
N THR A 109 -2.63 15.91 -20.53
CA THR A 109 -3.20 17.22 -20.88
C THR A 109 -4.43 17.13 -21.78
N ALA A 110 -4.61 15.99 -22.47
CA ALA A 110 -5.77 15.75 -23.29
C ALA A 110 -5.99 14.23 -23.49
N VAL A 111 -7.27 13.84 -23.54
CA VAL A 111 -7.76 12.53 -23.97
C VAL A 111 -8.79 12.77 -25.08
N GLU A 112 -8.45 12.44 -26.31
CA GLU A 112 -9.24 12.79 -27.50
C GLU A 112 -9.48 11.58 -28.40
N ALA A 113 -10.56 11.60 -29.17
CA ALA A 113 -10.75 10.62 -30.23
C ALA A 113 -9.66 10.80 -31.30
N GLY A 114 -9.13 9.69 -31.81
CA GLY A 114 -8.29 9.66 -32.98
C GLY A 114 -9.12 9.69 -34.27
N THR A 115 -8.92 8.67 -35.12
CA THR A 115 -9.65 8.55 -36.39
C THR A 115 -11.07 7.97 -36.23
N SER A 116 -11.39 7.46 -35.06
CA SER A 116 -12.72 6.90 -34.70
C SER A 116 -12.88 6.88 -33.18
N ASP A 117 -14.09 6.57 -32.69
CA ASP A 117 -14.37 6.39 -31.25
C ASP A 117 -13.68 5.16 -30.64
N LYS A 118 -13.11 4.30 -31.48
CA LYS A 118 -12.28 3.15 -31.06
C LYS A 118 -10.78 3.46 -31.09
N GLN A 119 -10.39 4.71 -31.34
CA GLN A 119 -9.01 5.15 -31.23
C GLN A 119 -8.91 6.33 -30.27
N VAL A 120 -8.08 6.20 -29.25
CA VAL A 120 -7.87 7.22 -28.23
C VAL A 120 -6.45 7.77 -28.34
N VAL A 121 -6.33 9.09 -28.41
CA VAL A 121 -5.05 9.79 -28.38
C VAL A 121 -4.92 10.52 -27.05
N VAL A 122 -3.95 10.09 -26.25
CA VAL A 122 -3.61 10.69 -24.96
C VAL A 122 -2.36 11.53 -25.14
N THR A 123 -2.45 12.81 -24.79
CA THR A 123 -1.32 13.76 -24.85
C THR A 123 -0.82 14.02 -23.42
N LEU A 124 0.50 13.92 -23.21
CA LEU A 124 1.17 14.17 -21.93
C LEU A 124 2.09 15.40 -22.04
N LYS A 125 2.30 16.10 -20.93
CA LYS A 125 3.22 17.27 -20.80
C LYS A 125 4.65 16.91 -21.16
N SER A 126 5.08 15.71 -20.76
CA SER A 126 6.46 15.23 -20.88
C SER A 126 6.50 13.75 -21.24
N VAL A 127 7.69 13.23 -21.54
CA VAL A 127 7.90 11.78 -21.69
C VAL A 127 7.69 11.08 -20.35
N TYR A 128 6.70 10.20 -20.31
CA TYR A 128 6.36 9.38 -19.14
C TYR A 128 6.63 7.91 -19.45
N ALA A 129 7.74 7.40 -18.97
CA ALA A 129 8.20 6.03 -19.27
C ALA A 129 7.20 4.94 -18.82
N PRO A 130 6.50 5.06 -17.65
CA PRO A 130 5.55 4.05 -17.19
C PRO A 130 4.19 4.11 -17.88
N TYR A 131 4.07 4.74 -19.02
CA TYR A 131 2.80 4.98 -19.73
C TYR A 131 1.92 3.74 -19.93
N LYS A 132 2.52 2.54 -19.95
CA LYS A 132 1.79 1.27 -20.10
C LYS A 132 0.92 0.93 -18.89
N GLY A 133 1.19 1.55 -17.74
CA GLY A 133 0.37 1.41 -16.53
C GLY A 133 -0.90 2.26 -16.56
N LEU A 134 -0.91 3.33 -17.38
CA LEU A 134 -2.08 4.19 -17.50
C LEU A 134 -3.24 3.43 -18.16
N PHE A 135 -4.46 3.72 -17.72
CA PHE A 135 -5.70 3.13 -18.24
C PHE A 135 -5.75 1.59 -18.18
N SER A 136 -5.00 0.98 -17.24
CA SER A 136 -5.06 -0.47 -16.98
C SER A 136 -6.40 -0.93 -16.41
N GLY A 137 -7.16 -0.01 -15.80
CA GLY A 137 -8.55 -0.16 -15.38
C GLY A 137 -9.36 1.03 -15.88
N LEU A 138 -10.44 0.78 -16.62
CA LEU A 138 -11.30 1.83 -17.13
C LEU A 138 -12.57 1.96 -16.29
N ILE A 139 -13.01 3.19 -16.11
CA ILE A 139 -14.32 3.53 -15.57
C ILE A 139 -15.28 3.65 -16.75
N LYS A 140 -16.45 3.01 -16.65
CA LYS A 140 -17.53 3.19 -17.62
C LYS A 140 -18.16 4.56 -17.43
N ALA A 141 -17.94 5.48 -18.36
CA ALA A 141 -18.42 6.87 -18.26
C ALA A 141 -19.92 6.97 -17.95
N ALA A 142 -20.73 6.11 -18.59
CA ALA A 142 -22.19 6.08 -18.36
C ALA A 142 -22.63 5.50 -17.00
N ALA A 143 -21.70 4.96 -16.21
CA ALA A 143 -22.00 4.39 -14.89
C ALA A 143 -21.77 5.36 -13.73
N VAL A 144 -21.27 6.56 -14.02
CA VAL A 144 -20.99 7.60 -13.01
C VAL A 144 -21.74 8.90 -13.38
N GLU A 145 -22.26 9.61 -12.39
CA GLU A 145 -22.94 10.89 -12.60
C GLU A 145 -21.95 12.05 -12.67
N ASN A 146 -20.86 11.96 -11.90
CA ASN A 146 -19.82 12.98 -11.82
C ASN A 146 -18.44 12.33 -11.90
N THR A 147 -17.80 12.42 -13.05
CA THR A 147 -16.47 11.81 -13.26
C THR A 147 -15.37 12.44 -12.41
N ALA A 148 -15.56 13.66 -11.91
CA ALA A 148 -14.62 14.33 -11.01
C ALA A 148 -14.74 13.90 -9.53
N ASP A 149 -15.76 13.11 -9.18
CA ASP A 149 -15.93 12.58 -7.82
C ASP A 149 -16.73 11.27 -7.87
N ILE A 150 -16.02 10.14 -7.92
CA ILE A 150 -16.60 8.80 -7.88
C ILE A 150 -16.55 8.15 -6.50
N SER A 151 -16.24 8.91 -5.46
CA SER A 151 -16.00 8.37 -4.09
C SER A 151 -17.21 7.62 -3.51
N GLY A 152 -18.42 7.91 -3.97
CA GLY A 152 -19.66 7.28 -3.54
C GLY A 152 -20.26 6.26 -4.51
N ASP A 153 -19.75 6.17 -5.75
CA ASP A 153 -20.46 5.45 -6.82
C ASP A 153 -20.33 3.92 -6.74
N PHE A 154 -19.24 3.42 -6.19
CA PHE A 154 -18.91 1.99 -6.19
C PHE A 154 -18.74 1.41 -4.79
N ALA A 155 -19.37 2.03 -3.78
CA ALA A 155 -19.26 1.61 -2.38
C ALA A 155 -19.79 0.19 -2.12
N ASP A 156 -20.86 -0.16 -2.82
CA ASP A 156 -21.57 -1.43 -2.63
C ASP A 156 -21.38 -2.41 -3.80
N MET A 157 -21.27 -1.92 -5.03
CA MET A 157 -21.17 -2.77 -6.20
C MET A 157 -20.51 -2.02 -7.37
N ILE A 158 -19.72 -2.73 -8.16
CA ILE A 158 -19.26 -2.24 -9.47
C ILE A 158 -20.26 -2.72 -10.52
N PRO A 159 -21.11 -1.84 -11.08
CA PRO A 159 -22.24 -2.23 -11.94
C PRO A 159 -21.84 -2.39 -13.41
N TYR A 160 -20.58 -2.63 -13.71
CA TYR A 160 -20.08 -2.83 -15.06
C TYR A 160 -18.82 -3.66 -15.08
N SER A 161 -18.61 -4.38 -16.19
CA SER A 161 -17.39 -5.13 -16.44
C SER A 161 -17.09 -5.22 -17.93
N GLY A 162 -15.84 -4.97 -18.32
CA GLY A 162 -15.27 -5.32 -19.62
C GLY A 162 -14.43 -6.60 -19.55
N ARG A 163 -14.45 -7.31 -18.40
CA ARG A 163 -13.65 -8.48 -18.08
C ARG A 163 -14.45 -9.78 -18.25
N PRO A 164 -13.80 -10.98 -18.15
CA PRO A 164 -14.48 -12.28 -18.28
C PRO A 164 -15.63 -12.51 -17.31
N TYR A 165 -15.54 -11.93 -16.11
CA TYR A 165 -16.56 -12.00 -15.08
C TYR A 165 -17.15 -10.62 -14.79
N LYS A 166 -18.42 -10.61 -14.36
CA LYS A 166 -19.14 -9.45 -13.85
C LYS A 166 -19.62 -9.73 -12.43
N MET A 167 -19.76 -8.68 -11.62
CA MET A 167 -20.31 -8.79 -10.28
C MET A 167 -21.83 -8.99 -10.37
N GLU A 168 -22.33 -10.09 -9.80
CA GLU A 168 -23.75 -10.40 -9.69
C GLU A 168 -24.36 -9.75 -8.44
N SER A 169 -23.66 -9.84 -7.32
CA SER A 169 -24.10 -9.26 -6.06
C SER A 169 -22.92 -8.97 -5.12
N TRP A 170 -23.16 -8.07 -4.19
CA TRP A 170 -22.26 -7.73 -3.12
C TRP A 170 -22.99 -7.66 -1.77
N SER A 171 -22.35 -8.15 -0.73
CA SER A 171 -22.70 -7.93 0.67
C SER A 171 -21.43 -7.94 1.52
N PRO A 172 -21.46 -7.49 2.79
CA PRO A 172 -20.30 -7.61 3.68
C PRO A 172 -19.82 -9.06 3.89
N ASP A 173 -20.70 -10.04 3.70
CA ASP A 173 -20.41 -11.46 3.92
C ASP A 173 -19.88 -12.18 2.68
N GLN A 174 -20.21 -11.66 1.48
CA GLN A 174 -19.77 -12.29 0.21
C GLN A 174 -19.89 -11.36 -0.99
N ILE A 175 -19.03 -11.64 -1.98
CA ILE A 175 -19.10 -11.04 -3.31
C ILE A 175 -19.32 -12.18 -4.31
N VAL A 176 -20.29 -12.05 -5.20
CA VAL A 176 -20.62 -13.07 -6.20
C VAL A 176 -20.29 -12.56 -7.59
N TYR A 177 -19.50 -13.35 -8.32
CA TYR A 177 -19.19 -13.11 -9.73
C TYR A 177 -19.75 -14.22 -10.60
N VAL A 178 -20.24 -13.84 -11.78
CA VAL A 178 -20.71 -14.73 -12.82
C VAL A 178 -20.04 -14.40 -14.16
N PRO A 179 -20.00 -15.34 -15.11
CA PRO A 179 -19.50 -15.06 -16.45
C PRO A 179 -20.18 -13.84 -17.08
N ASN A 180 -19.38 -13.00 -17.72
CA ASN A 180 -19.86 -11.92 -18.55
C ASN A 180 -20.13 -12.46 -19.96
N GLU A 181 -21.38 -12.59 -20.35
CA GLU A 181 -21.80 -13.15 -21.64
C GLU A 181 -21.34 -12.29 -22.82
N ASN A 182 -21.16 -10.96 -22.58
CA ASN A 182 -20.69 -10.01 -23.57
C ASN A 182 -19.15 -9.83 -23.56
N TYR A 183 -18.43 -10.65 -22.76
CA TYR A 183 -16.98 -10.57 -22.79
C TYR A 183 -16.44 -10.86 -24.19
N TRP A 184 -15.76 -9.89 -24.77
CA TRP A 184 -15.27 -9.90 -26.14
C TRP A 184 -13.92 -10.63 -26.34
N GLY A 185 -13.13 -10.82 -25.26
CA GLY A 185 -11.84 -11.51 -25.34
C GLY A 185 -11.97 -13.01 -25.66
N THR A 186 -10.84 -13.63 -26.00
CA THR A 186 -10.76 -15.05 -26.43
C THR A 186 -10.91 -16.01 -25.27
N ASP A 187 -10.37 -15.66 -24.11
CA ASP A 187 -10.29 -16.55 -22.95
C ASP A 187 -11.60 -16.47 -22.13
N LYS A 188 -12.56 -17.27 -22.55
CA LYS A 188 -13.88 -17.29 -21.91
C LYS A 188 -13.83 -17.94 -20.53
N PRO A 189 -14.57 -17.42 -19.53
CA PRO A 189 -14.63 -18.01 -18.21
C PRO A 189 -15.24 -19.41 -18.25
N VAL A 190 -14.63 -20.36 -17.54
CA VAL A 190 -15.12 -21.75 -17.45
C VAL A 190 -15.84 -22.02 -16.14
N THR A 191 -15.49 -21.29 -15.06
CA THR A 191 -16.16 -21.41 -13.76
C THR A 191 -17.49 -20.68 -13.80
N PRO A 192 -18.61 -21.37 -13.56
CA PRO A 192 -19.94 -20.76 -13.74
C PRO A 192 -20.30 -19.73 -12.67
N LYS A 193 -19.66 -19.78 -11.50
CA LYS A 193 -19.87 -18.84 -10.39
C LYS A 193 -18.65 -18.82 -9.50
N VAL A 194 -18.21 -17.63 -9.11
CA VAL A 194 -17.15 -17.42 -8.11
C VAL A 194 -17.76 -16.67 -6.94
N VAL A 195 -17.64 -17.22 -5.74
CA VAL A 195 -18.10 -16.59 -4.50
C VAL A 195 -16.87 -16.28 -3.66
N MET A 196 -16.61 -14.99 -3.45
CA MET A 196 -15.54 -14.54 -2.56
C MET A 196 -16.15 -14.31 -1.17
N VAL A 197 -15.58 -14.98 -0.17
CA VAL A 197 -16.02 -14.90 1.24
C VAL A 197 -14.91 -14.25 2.05
N PRO A 198 -15.08 -13.02 2.54
CA PRO A 198 -14.08 -12.38 3.40
C PRO A 198 -13.84 -13.19 4.68
N LYS A 199 -12.60 -13.33 5.09
CA LYS A 199 -12.20 -13.91 6.38
C LYS A 199 -11.44 -12.86 7.17
N ALA A 200 -11.77 -12.75 8.46
CA ALA A 200 -11.20 -11.71 9.32
C ALA A 200 -9.78 -12.02 9.79
N ASP A 201 -9.44 -13.31 9.86
CA ASP A 201 -8.16 -13.79 10.37
C ASP A 201 -7.62 -14.98 9.57
N SER A 202 -6.30 -15.17 9.64
CA SER A 202 -5.58 -16.16 8.85
C SER A 202 -5.91 -17.60 9.27
N ASP A 203 -6.19 -17.85 10.55
CA ASP A 203 -6.47 -19.20 11.04
C ASP A 203 -7.85 -19.67 10.58
N THR A 204 -8.84 -18.77 10.56
CA THR A 204 -10.18 -19.04 10.01
C THR A 204 -10.11 -19.32 8.51
N GLU A 205 -9.22 -18.64 7.79
CA GLU A 205 -9.00 -18.87 6.36
C GLU A 205 -8.52 -20.30 6.09
N ILE A 206 -7.49 -20.76 6.78
CA ILE A 206 -6.97 -22.14 6.68
C ILE A 206 -8.00 -23.18 7.13
N ALA A 207 -8.70 -22.92 8.25
CA ALA A 207 -9.73 -23.82 8.75
C ALA A 207 -10.86 -24.02 7.73
N SER A 208 -11.29 -22.97 7.06
CA SER A 208 -12.34 -23.01 6.03
C SER A 208 -11.94 -23.89 4.84
N LEU A 209 -10.68 -23.82 4.40
CA LEU A 209 -10.16 -24.69 3.33
C LEU A 209 -10.12 -26.16 3.77
N LYS A 210 -9.60 -26.43 4.99
CA LYS A 210 -9.53 -27.79 5.55
C LYS A 210 -10.91 -28.41 5.77
N ALA A 211 -11.92 -27.60 6.07
CA ALA A 211 -13.32 -28.02 6.21
C ALA A 211 -14.06 -28.13 4.87
N ALA A 212 -13.42 -27.82 3.75
CA ALA A 212 -14.02 -27.73 2.41
C ALA A 212 -15.23 -26.75 2.35
N GLU A 213 -15.22 -25.70 3.17
CA GLU A 213 -16.17 -24.59 3.10
C GLU A 213 -15.85 -23.66 1.93
N VAL A 214 -14.56 -23.61 1.54
CA VAL A 214 -14.06 -22.88 0.36
C VAL A 214 -13.15 -23.78 -0.47
N ASP A 215 -13.08 -23.53 -1.76
CA ASP A 215 -12.26 -24.31 -2.71
C ASP A 215 -10.85 -23.76 -2.89
N PHE A 216 -10.64 -22.48 -2.54
CA PHE A 216 -9.39 -21.76 -2.73
C PHE A 216 -9.23 -20.67 -1.66
N ILE A 217 -8.01 -20.51 -1.17
CA ILE A 217 -7.62 -19.38 -0.32
C ILE A 217 -6.33 -18.75 -0.85
N TYR A 218 -6.12 -17.47 -0.53
CA TYR A 218 -4.91 -16.74 -0.82
C TYR A 218 -4.42 -16.00 0.44
N PRO A 219 -3.96 -16.76 1.45
CA PRO A 219 -3.55 -16.19 2.73
C PRO A 219 -2.24 -15.42 2.58
N GLN A 220 -2.06 -14.45 3.45
CA GLN A 220 -0.74 -13.91 3.69
C GLN A 220 0.13 -14.97 4.35
N TYR A 221 1.43 -14.89 4.08
CA TYR A 221 2.40 -15.88 4.54
C TYR A 221 2.54 -15.87 6.07
N TYR A 222 2.27 -16.98 6.75
CA TYR A 222 2.38 -17.15 8.21
C TYR A 222 2.52 -18.63 8.60
N GLY A 223 2.92 -18.92 9.87
CA GLY A 223 3.23 -20.29 10.33
C GLY A 223 2.07 -21.30 10.21
N GLY A 224 0.81 -20.83 10.31
CA GLY A 224 -0.36 -21.71 10.17
C GLY A 224 -0.55 -22.34 8.77
N ILE A 225 0.12 -21.81 7.75
CA ILE A 225 0.09 -22.42 6.40
C ILE A 225 0.64 -23.84 6.40
N GLU A 226 1.61 -24.14 7.26
CA GLU A 226 2.16 -25.50 7.40
C GLU A 226 1.08 -26.55 7.71
N GLU A 227 0.03 -26.13 8.38
CA GLU A 227 -1.10 -27.04 8.69
C GLU A 227 -1.87 -27.46 7.44
N ALA A 228 -1.86 -26.67 6.38
CA ALA A 228 -2.48 -27.01 5.09
C ALA A 228 -1.54 -27.81 4.20
N VAL A 229 -0.22 -27.61 4.35
CA VAL A 229 0.80 -28.29 3.54
C VAL A 229 0.81 -29.79 3.89
N GLY A 230 0.64 -30.63 2.87
CA GLY A 230 0.62 -32.09 3.06
C GLY A 230 -0.72 -32.65 3.60
N THR A 231 -1.74 -31.82 3.78
CA THR A 231 -3.11 -32.30 4.05
C THR A 231 -3.68 -32.94 2.79
N ASP A 232 -4.32 -34.10 2.95
CA ASP A 232 -4.96 -34.80 1.84
C ASP A 232 -5.97 -33.90 1.11
N ASN A 233 -5.95 -33.94 -0.22
CA ASN A 233 -6.77 -33.13 -1.13
C ASN A 233 -6.51 -31.63 -1.12
N ILE A 234 -5.49 -31.12 -0.45
CA ILE A 234 -5.04 -29.72 -0.53
C ILE A 234 -3.73 -29.67 -1.32
N SER A 235 -3.69 -28.86 -2.37
CA SER A 235 -2.46 -28.51 -3.06
C SER A 235 -2.06 -27.07 -2.73
N THR A 236 -0.77 -26.86 -2.49
CA THR A 236 -0.20 -25.56 -2.15
C THR A 236 0.78 -25.11 -3.20
N SER A 237 0.78 -23.81 -3.50
CA SER A 237 1.76 -23.17 -4.37
C SER A 237 2.25 -21.88 -3.72
N VAL A 238 3.56 -21.74 -3.59
CA VAL A 238 4.19 -20.50 -3.09
C VAL A 238 4.89 -19.82 -4.25
N GLN A 239 4.51 -18.58 -4.52
CA GLN A 239 5.10 -17.75 -5.57
C GLN A 239 5.64 -16.46 -4.94
N TYR A 240 6.80 -16.02 -5.40
CA TYR A 240 7.35 -14.72 -5.07
C TYR A 240 6.88 -13.71 -6.11
N GLY A 241 6.26 -12.63 -5.65
CA GLY A 241 5.76 -11.54 -6.48
C GLY A 241 6.43 -10.21 -6.15
N GLY A 242 5.72 -9.13 -6.40
CA GLY A 242 6.12 -7.78 -6.01
C GLY A 242 5.72 -7.41 -4.59
N ASP A 243 5.06 -8.30 -3.87
CA ASP A 243 4.58 -8.02 -2.52
C ASP A 243 5.72 -8.03 -1.51
N TYR A 244 5.80 -6.98 -0.71
CA TYR A 244 6.77 -6.88 0.39
C TYR A 244 6.10 -6.30 1.64
N GLU A 245 6.52 -6.75 2.80
CA GLU A 245 6.11 -6.19 4.08
C GLU A 245 7.21 -5.29 4.63
N ALA A 246 6.83 -4.12 5.12
CA ALA A 246 7.77 -3.16 5.65
C ALA A 246 7.23 -2.47 6.90
N LEU A 247 8.16 -1.91 7.69
CA LEU A 247 7.88 -0.97 8.76
C LEU A 247 7.87 0.46 8.18
N TYR A 248 6.81 1.20 8.47
CA TYR A 248 6.60 2.56 8.00
C TYR A 248 6.62 3.52 9.17
N PHE A 249 7.52 4.49 9.12
CA PHE A 249 7.66 5.51 10.14
C PHE A 249 6.73 6.70 9.87
N GLN A 250 6.07 7.21 10.91
CA GLN A 250 5.44 8.52 10.87
C GLN A 250 6.53 9.61 10.95
N GLN A 251 6.85 10.23 9.80
CA GLN A 251 7.96 11.18 9.71
C GLN A 251 7.54 12.64 9.93
N LYS A 252 6.24 12.95 9.82
CA LYS A 252 5.75 14.33 10.00
C LYS A 252 5.82 14.78 11.45
N CYS A 253 5.76 13.85 12.39
CA CYS A 253 5.75 14.16 13.83
C CYS A 253 6.26 13.00 14.67
N GLY A 254 6.25 13.19 15.99
CA GLY A 254 6.70 12.19 16.95
C GLY A 254 8.19 11.89 16.85
N PRO A 255 8.67 10.80 17.47
CA PRO A 255 10.10 10.51 17.55
C PRO A 255 10.74 10.29 16.17
N PHE A 256 9.99 9.73 15.23
CA PHE A 256 10.48 9.47 13.88
C PHE A 256 10.50 10.71 12.96
N SER A 257 10.15 11.90 13.44
CA SER A 257 10.45 13.15 12.74
C SER A 257 11.96 13.47 12.76
N ASP A 258 12.71 12.96 13.77
CA ASP A 258 14.16 13.03 13.85
C ASP A 258 14.80 11.93 12.98
N PRO A 259 15.60 12.27 11.95
CA PRO A 259 16.28 11.28 11.11
C PRO A 259 17.29 10.43 11.88
N ILE A 260 17.93 10.99 12.92
CA ILE A 260 18.86 10.25 13.79
C ILE A 260 18.12 9.14 14.53
N PHE A 261 16.95 9.46 15.08
CA PHE A 261 16.13 8.48 15.78
C PHE A 261 15.67 7.36 14.85
N ARG A 262 15.24 7.69 13.61
CA ARG A 262 14.87 6.69 12.60
C ARG A 262 16.03 5.77 12.23
N GLN A 263 17.21 6.35 11.99
CA GLN A 263 18.40 5.59 11.62
C GLN A 263 18.82 4.65 12.76
N ALA A 264 18.93 5.15 13.98
CA ALA A 264 19.29 4.34 15.14
C ALA A 264 18.28 3.23 15.41
N PHE A 265 16.96 3.51 15.27
CA PHE A 265 15.92 2.51 15.38
C PHE A 265 16.08 1.40 14.33
N SER A 266 16.33 1.76 13.07
CA SER A 266 16.55 0.82 11.99
C SER A 266 17.80 -0.05 12.21
N MET A 267 18.90 0.55 12.65
CA MET A 267 20.15 -0.16 12.98
C MET A 267 19.99 -1.12 14.16
N SER A 268 18.97 -0.95 15.00
CA SER A 268 18.67 -1.82 16.14
C SER A 268 17.83 -3.05 15.78
N ILE A 269 17.44 -3.23 14.51
CA ILE A 269 16.65 -4.37 14.04
C ILE A 269 17.57 -5.35 13.30
N ASP A 270 17.79 -6.51 13.91
CA ASP A 270 18.42 -7.65 13.24
C ASP A 270 17.40 -8.31 12.29
N ARG A 271 17.45 -7.90 11.02
CA ARG A 271 16.54 -8.39 9.98
C ARG A 271 16.83 -9.87 9.64
N ASP A 272 18.08 -10.30 9.68
CA ASP A 272 18.45 -11.67 9.41
C ASP A 272 17.89 -12.59 10.49
N ALA A 273 18.10 -12.26 11.76
CA ALA A 273 17.55 -13.03 12.89
C ALA A 273 16.01 -13.04 12.90
N LEU A 274 15.35 -11.90 12.63
CA LEU A 274 13.92 -11.83 12.47
C LEU A 274 13.44 -12.77 11.35
N PHE A 275 14.12 -12.74 10.22
CA PHE A 275 13.76 -13.52 9.05
C PHE A 275 13.92 -15.02 9.30
N GLU A 276 15.02 -15.44 9.91
CA GLU A 276 15.24 -16.82 10.31
C GLU A 276 14.19 -17.32 11.33
N GLN A 277 13.78 -16.45 12.25
CA GLN A 277 12.84 -16.82 13.30
C GLN A 277 11.39 -16.89 12.82
N ILE A 278 10.97 -16.01 11.92
CA ILE A 278 9.55 -15.86 11.52
C ILE A 278 9.27 -16.41 10.13
N TYR A 279 10.18 -16.23 9.16
CA TYR A 279 9.90 -16.51 7.75
C TYR A 279 10.49 -17.84 7.25
N ILE A 280 11.70 -18.18 7.65
CA ILE A 280 12.33 -19.45 7.23
C ILE A 280 11.56 -20.68 7.69
N PRO A 281 10.98 -20.75 8.92
CA PRO A 281 10.15 -21.88 9.32
C PRO A 281 8.93 -22.09 8.42
N ILE A 282 8.43 -21.00 7.81
CA ILE A 282 7.27 -21.04 6.92
C ILE A 282 7.72 -21.43 5.49
N SER A 283 8.85 -20.93 5.02
CA SER A 283 9.43 -21.30 3.72
C SER A 283 10.94 -21.20 3.73
N ALA A 284 11.60 -22.33 3.59
CA ALA A 284 13.04 -22.39 3.45
C ALA A 284 13.58 -21.67 2.19
N SER A 285 12.72 -21.32 1.25
CA SER A 285 13.08 -20.57 0.04
C SER A 285 12.79 -19.08 0.15
N ALA A 286 12.21 -18.61 1.25
CA ALA A 286 11.99 -17.18 1.49
C ALA A 286 13.32 -16.41 1.44
N LYS A 287 13.26 -15.13 1.07
CA LYS A 287 14.43 -14.26 0.95
C LYS A 287 14.15 -12.90 1.54
N LEU A 288 15.15 -12.32 2.18
CA LEU A 288 15.12 -10.91 2.54
C LEU A 288 15.06 -10.04 1.29
N LEU A 289 14.34 -8.95 1.39
CA LEU A 289 14.31 -7.91 0.36
C LEU A 289 15.34 -6.84 0.71
N ASP A 290 16.54 -6.95 0.14
CA ASP A 290 17.63 -5.99 0.36
C ASP A 290 17.63 -4.83 -0.63
N CYS A 291 16.65 -4.82 -1.53
CA CYS A 291 16.47 -3.82 -2.56
C CYS A 291 15.52 -2.67 -2.17
N GLY A 292 15.10 -2.58 -0.91
CA GLY A 292 14.01 -1.69 -0.56
C GLY A 292 12.72 -2.03 -1.33
N PRO A 293 11.89 -1.04 -1.68
CA PRO A 293 10.61 -1.29 -2.33
C PRO A 293 10.72 -1.59 -3.84
N ILE A 294 11.80 -2.19 -4.31
CA ILE A 294 12.03 -2.49 -5.74
C ILE A 294 12.01 -4.00 -5.95
N VAL A 295 11.30 -4.45 -6.99
CA VAL A 295 11.26 -5.88 -7.35
C VAL A 295 12.68 -6.37 -7.68
N PRO A 296 13.18 -7.42 -7.00
CA PRO A 296 14.51 -7.96 -7.25
C PRO A 296 14.71 -8.37 -8.71
N GLY A 297 15.91 -8.09 -9.24
CA GLY A 297 16.28 -8.46 -10.60
C GLY A 297 15.90 -7.47 -11.69
N THR A 298 15.24 -6.33 -11.34
CA THR A 298 14.94 -5.26 -12.28
C THR A 298 15.95 -4.11 -12.18
N TYR A 299 15.87 -3.30 -11.11
CA TYR A 299 16.67 -2.08 -10.94
C TYR A 299 17.48 -2.08 -9.63
N CYS A 300 17.51 -3.20 -8.95
CA CYS A 300 18.13 -3.34 -7.65
C CYS A 300 19.53 -3.92 -7.74
N ASN A 301 20.49 -3.32 -7.02
CA ASN A 301 21.84 -3.86 -6.88
C ASN A 301 21.92 -4.96 -5.81
N GLY A 302 20.97 -5.01 -4.87
CA GLY A 302 20.76 -6.12 -3.96
C GLY A 302 21.42 -6.01 -2.60
N ASP A 303 21.90 -4.83 -2.22
CA ASP A 303 22.65 -4.61 -1.00
C ASP A 303 22.32 -3.33 -0.22
N GLU A 304 21.28 -2.60 -0.61
CA GLU A 304 20.89 -1.31 0.00
C GLU A 304 20.56 -1.43 1.50
N PHE A 305 20.10 -2.60 1.94
CA PHE A 305 19.79 -2.89 3.35
C PHE A 305 20.66 -4.01 3.93
N ALA A 306 21.63 -4.54 3.19
CA ALA A 306 22.51 -5.59 3.67
C ALA A 306 23.41 -5.07 4.81
N GLY A 307 23.57 -5.87 5.87
CA GLY A 307 24.45 -5.56 6.99
C GLY A 307 24.02 -4.36 7.83
N GLY A 308 22.74 -3.95 7.76
CA GLY A 308 22.22 -2.76 8.45
C GLY A 308 22.09 -2.89 9.98
N PHE A 309 22.16 -4.09 10.55
CA PHE A 309 22.11 -4.30 12.00
C PHE A 309 23.46 -3.92 12.65
N ASP A 310 23.39 -2.94 13.54
CA ASP A 310 24.55 -2.48 14.34
C ASP A 310 24.02 -1.82 15.63
N ALA A 311 23.77 -2.61 16.65
CA ALA A 311 23.23 -2.14 17.92
C ALA A 311 24.17 -1.20 18.67
N GLU A 312 25.48 -1.40 18.57
CA GLU A 312 26.50 -0.55 19.19
C GLU A 312 26.60 0.80 18.45
N GLY A 313 26.61 0.76 17.11
CA GLY A 313 26.57 1.94 16.27
C GLY A 313 25.29 2.74 16.45
N ALA A 314 24.15 2.08 16.60
CA ALA A 314 22.86 2.73 16.90
C ALA A 314 22.92 3.50 18.23
N ALA A 315 23.41 2.87 19.29
CA ALA A 315 23.57 3.52 20.59
C ALA A 315 24.51 4.73 20.51
N LYS A 316 25.66 4.55 19.88
CA LYS A 316 26.63 5.64 19.68
C LYS A 316 26.03 6.78 18.84
N LEU A 317 25.28 6.49 17.80
CA LEU A 317 24.61 7.51 16.98
C LEU A 317 23.63 8.34 17.81
N MET A 318 22.87 7.70 18.70
CA MET A 318 21.96 8.38 19.63
C MET A 318 22.73 9.29 20.59
N GLU A 319 23.77 8.77 21.24
CA GLU A 319 24.61 9.53 22.21
C GLU A 319 25.30 10.71 21.56
N ASP A 320 25.92 10.54 20.39
CA ASP A 320 26.61 11.60 19.65
C ASP A 320 25.66 12.75 19.24
N ASN A 321 24.33 12.49 19.21
CA ASN A 321 23.30 13.47 18.85
C ASN A 321 22.43 13.91 20.04
N GLY A 322 22.95 13.77 21.27
CA GLY A 322 22.36 14.33 22.49
C GLY A 322 21.19 13.52 23.06
N TRP A 323 21.02 12.27 22.63
CA TRP A 323 20.11 11.33 23.29
C TRP A 323 20.83 10.62 24.42
N GLU A 324 20.15 10.45 25.54
CA GLU A 324 20.71 9.79 26.73
C GLU A 324 19.68 8.72 27.20
N LYS A 325 20.17 7.64 27.82
CA LYS A 325 19.29 6.67 28.46
C LYS A 325 18.89 7.17 29.86
N ASN A 326 17.57 7.24 30.09
CA ASN A 326 16.99 7.58 31.37
C ASN A 326 17.18 6.44 32.41
N ALA A 327 16.64 6.60 33.63
CA ALA A 327 16.76 5.61 34.69
C ALA A 327 16.16 4.23 34.37
N GLU A 328 15.21 4.18 33.42
CA GLU A 328 14.59 2.96 32.90
C GLU A 328 15.36 2.34 31.74
N GLY A 329 16.46 2.97 31.31
CA GLY A 329 17.26 2.52 30.18
C GLY A 329 16.69 2.91 28.81
N LEU A 330 15.69 3.80 28.76
CA LEU A 330 15.02 4.24 27.56
C LEU A 330 15.64 5.55 27.05
N TRP A 331 15.72 5.71 25.73
CA TRP A 331 16.23 6.92 25.09
C TRP A 331 15.35 8.13 25.39
N SER A 332 15.97 9.19 25.85
CA SER A 332 15.38 10.52 26.11
C SER A 332 16.33 11.63 25.67
N LYS A 333 15.81 12.82 25.44
CA LYS A 333 16.61 13.98 25.00
C LYS A 333 16.23 15.19 25.81
N ASP A 334 17.23 15.99 26.18
CA ASP A 334 17.05 17.26 26.92
C ASP A 334 16.28 17.12 28.24
N GLY A 335 16.36 15.95 28.89
CA GLY A 335 15.64 15.65 30.13
C GLY A 335 14.14 15.44 30.01
N ALA A 336 13.64 15.32 28.78
CA ALA A 336 12.23 14.97 28.51
C ALA A 336 11.95 13.51 28.84
N GLU A 337 10.67 13.15 28.87
CA GLU A 337 10.26 11.72 28.92
C GLU A 337 10.68 10.99 27.64
N SER A 338 10.96 9.69 27.77
CA SER A 338 11.23 8.84 26.61
C SER A 338 10.02 8.81 25.68
N PRO A 339 10.19 9.13 24.38
CA PRO A 339 9.07 9.13 23.45
C PRO A 339 8.47 7.74 23.34
N LYS A 340 7.15 7.64 23.54
CA LYS A 340 6.39 6.42 23.33
C LYS A 340 6.22 6.18 21.85
N ILE A 341 6.53 4.98 21.38
CA ILE A 341 6.40 4.56 19.99
C ILE A 341 5.20 3.61 19.89
N ARG A 342 4.09 4.08 19.35
CA ARG A 342 2.89 3.27 19.10
C ARG A 342 3.08 2.51 17.79
N TRP A 343 3.30 1.22 17.90
CA TRP A 343 3.37 0.34 16.73
C TRP A 343 2.00 -0.27 16.45
N VAL A 344 1.40 0.12 15.33
CA VAL A 344 0.03 -0.26 14.95
C VAL A 344 0.05 -1.29 13.83
N ILE A 345 -0.74 -2.34 14.01
CA ILE A 345 -1.08 -3.34 12.97
C ILE A 345 -2.57 -3.68 13.07
N ASN A 346 -3.10 -4.34 12.04
CA ASN A 346 -4.43 -4.97 12.18
C ASN A 346 -4.32 -6.27 12.99
N THR A 347 -5.21 -6.44 13.96
CA THR A 347 -5.37 -7.70 14.71
C THR A 347 -5.83 -8.83 13.80
N GLY A 348 -5.54 -10.07 14.19
CA GLY A 348 -5.86 -11.28 13.41
C GLY A 348 -4.86 -11.58 12.27
N ASN A 349 -3.85 -10.73 12.05
CA ASN A 349 -2.75 -11.03 11.17
C ASN A 349 -1.60 -11.68 11.95
N THR A 350 -1.62 -12.99 12.02
CA THR A 350 -0.69 -13.80 12.83
C THR A 350 0.79 -13.48 12.55
N ARG A 351 1.16 -13.22 11.30
CA ARG A 351 2.54 -12.88 10.94
C ARG A 351 2.96 -11.54 11.55
N ARG A 352 2.12 -10.50 11.44
CA ARG A 352 2.41 -9.18 12.02
C ARG A 352 2.45 -9.22 13.54
N GLU A 353 1.51 -9.94 14.15
CA GLU A 353 1.49 -10.16 15.60
C GLU A 353 2.74 -10.89 16.08
N SER A 354 3.19 -11.92 15.37
CA SER A 354 4.44 -12.64 15.66
C SER A 354 5.67 -11.74 15.51
N THR A 355 5.70 -10.89 14.48
CA THR A 355 6.78 -9.93 14.26
C THR A 355 6.84 -8.90 15.40
N GLN A 356 5.70 -8.37 15.85
CA GLN A 356 5.65 -7.47 17.01
C GLN A 356 6.10 -8.18 18.30
N ALA A 357 5.61 -9.39 18.53
CA ALA A 357 5.98 -10.16 19.72
C ALA A 357 7.48 -10.47 19.80
N TYR A 358 8.13 -10.66 18.64
CA TYR A 358 9.56 -10.87 18.54
C TYR A 358 10.36 -9.56 18.72
N LEU A 359 10.01 -8.51 17.97
CA LEU A 359 10.83 -7.30 17.92
C LEU A 359 10.61 -6.35 19.11
N ILE A 360 9.42 -6.22 19.66
CA ILE A 360 9.14 -5.24 20.72
C ILE A 360 10.09 -5.42 21.92
N PRO A 361 10.28 -6.63 22.47
CA PRO A 361 11.21 -6.82 23.60
C PRO A 361 12.66 -6.46 23.25
N LEU A 362 13.10 -6.75 22.03
CA LEU A 362 14.46 -6.44 21.57
C LEU A 362 14.68 -4.93 21.41
N LEU A 363 13.71 -4.23 20.84
CA LEU A 363 13.73 -2.78 20.70
C LEU A 363 13.67 -2.07 22.06
N GLN A 364 12.86 -2.58 22.99
CA GLN A 364 12.84 -2.07 24.37
C GLN A 364 14.20 -2.27 25.06
N ALA A 365 14.83 -3.43 24.88
CA ALA A 365 16.19 -3.67 25.40
C ALA A 365 17.23 -2.76 24.75
N ALA A 366 17.05 -2.36 23.49
CA ALA A 366 17.89 -1.37 22.82
C ALA A 366 17.64 0.07 23.34
N GLY A 367 16.56 0.30 24.07
CA GLY A 367 16.22 1.58 24.71
C GLY A 367 15.06 2.33 24.04
N PHE A 368 14.35 1.73 23.09
CA PHE A 368 13.20 2.37 22.44
C PHE A 368 11.88 1.98 23.16
N ASN A 369 11.08 2.97 23.53
CA ASN A 369 9.82 2.77 24.25
C ASN A 369 8.69 2.34 23.31
N VAL A 370 8.83 1.15 22.70
CA VAL A 370 7.87 0.60 21.74
C VAL A 370 6.72 -0.11 22.45
N VAL A 371 5.50 0.17 22.04
CA VAL A 371 4.30 -0.51 22.53
C VAL A 371 3.41 -0.91 21.34
N ALA A 372 2.77 -2.07 21.45
CA ALA A 372 1.71 -2.46 20.52
C ALA A 372 0.45 -1.61 20.78
N ASP A 373 -0.17 -1.11 19.69
CA ASP A 373 -1.39 -0.28 19.74
C ASP A 373 -2.35 -0.73 18.61
N ASN A 374 -2.67 -2.02 18.61
CA ASN A 374 -3.36 -2.72 17.53
C ASN A 374 -4.87 -2.50 17.56
N CYS A 375 -5.51 -2.55 16.39
CA CYS A 375 -6.95 -2.57 16.25
C CYS A 375 -7.37 -3.47 15.09
N ASP A 376 -8.68 -3.64 14.86
CA ASP A 376 -9.17 -4.45 13.74
C ASP A 376 -8.82 -3.85 12.37
N ALA A 377 -9.04 -4.62 11.31
CA ALA A 377 -8.68 -4.21 9.95
C ALA A 377 -9.40 -2.92 9.49
N ALA A 378 -10.66 -2.72 9.87
CA ALA A 378 -11.40 -1.52 9.51
C ALA A 378 -10.85 -0.28 10.24
N CYS A 379 -10.59 -0.38 11.53
CA CYS A 379 -9.92 0.65 12.32
C CYS A 379 -8.53 0.96 11.72
N TYR A 380 -7.74 -0.07 11.42
CA TYR A 380 -6.38 0.10 10.93
C TYR A 380 -6.32 0.76 9.56
N PHE A 381 -6.97 0.16 8.55
CA PHE A 381 -6.85 0.60 7.16
C PHE A 381 -7.75 1.78 6.79
N GLN A 382 -8.92 1.92 7.44
CA GLN A 382 -9.88 2.96 7.08
C GLN A 382 -9.82 4.19 7.99
N THR A 383 -9.20 4.08 9.17
CA THR A 383 -9.16 5.17 10.15
C THR A 383 -7.74 5.59 10.50
N ARG A 384 -6.93 4.67 11.07
CA ARG A 384 -5.62 5.00 11.63
C ARG A 384 -4.59 5.37 10.56
N LEU A 385 -4.44 4.56 9.52
CA LEU A 385 -3.51 4.83 8.43
C LEU A 385 -3.82 6.12 7.68
N PRO A 386 -5.07 6.38 7.21
CA PRO A 386 -5.39 7.64 6.52
C PRO A 386 -5.21 8.88 7.40
N ALA A 387 -5.49 8.76 8.70
CA ALA A 387 -5.29 9.83 9.67
C ALA A 387 -3.84 10.03 10.10
N LEU A 388 -2.92 9.17 9.65
CA LEU A 388 -1.53 9.10 10.11
C LEU A 388 -1.41 8.93 11.65
N ASP A 389 -2.43 8.31 12.29
CA ASP A 389 -2.49 8.09 13.73
C ASP A 389 -1.70 6.86 14.15
N TYR A 390 -0.40 6.92 14.02
CA TYR A 390 0.57 5.92 14.44
C TYR A 390 1.97 6.56 14.53
N ASP A 391 2.89 5.92 15.22
CA ASP A 391 4.31 6.27 15.15
C ASP A 391 5.03 5.28 14.22
N LEU A 392 4.68 4.00 14.32
CA LEU A 392 5.17 2.91 13.49
C LEU A 392 3.99 2.08 12.99
N ALA A 393 3.94 1.81 11.69
CA ALA A 393 2.95 0.95 11.07
C ALA A 393 3.64 -0.21 10.32
N MET A 394 2.94 -1.33 10.14
CA MET A 394 3.44 -2.46 9.36
C MET A 394 2.35 -2.99 8.44
N TYR A 395 2.60 -2.97 7.14
CA TYR A 395 1.67 -3.50 6.14
C TYR A 395 2.40 -3.93 4.87
N ILE A 396 1.68 -4.72 4.05
CA ILE A 396 2.14 -5.13 2.72
C ILE A 396 1.91 -4.00 1.72
N SER A 397 2.92 -3.76 0.89
CA SER A 397 2.81 -3.01 -0.36
C SER A 397 3.21 -3.90 -1.53
N THR A 398 2.67 -3.60 -2.70
CA THR A 398 3.02 -4.30 -3.93
C THR A 398 3.86 -3.39 -4.81
N ALA A 399 5.10 -3.80 -5.07
CA ALA A 399 5.98 -3.11 -6.01
C ALA A 399 5.61 -3.53 -7.44
N PRO A 400 5.12 -2.63 -8.29
CA PRO A 400 4.96 -2.93 -9.71
C PRO A 400 6.34 -3.08 -10.39
N PRO A 401 6.41 -3.71 -11.55
CA PRO A 401 7.65 -3.87 -12.30
C PRO A 401 8.33 -2.55 -12.69
N ASP A 402 7.56 -1.48 -12.81
CA ASP A 402 8.08 -0.14 -13.12
C ASP A 402 8.30 0.66 -11.84
N PRO A 403 9.50 1.21 -11.61
CA PRO A 403 9.84 1.91 -10.37
C PRO A 403 9.23 3.31 -10.23
N ALA A 404 8.50 3.82 -11.21
CA ALA A 404 7.92 5.17 -11.16
C ALA A 404 6.91 5.36 -10.01
N TYR A 405 6.31 4.28 -9.49
CA TYR A 405 5.48 4.35 -8.28
C TYR A 405 6.23 4.85 -7.05
N LEU A 406 7.57 4.75 -7.06
CA LEU A 406 8.41 5.28 -5.98
C LEU A 406 8.23 6.80 -5.81
N THR A 407 7.91 7.50 -6.89
CA THR A 407 7.65 8.95 -6.84
C THR A 407 6.46 9.25 -5.93
N SER A 408 5.35 8.54 -6.10
CA SER A 408 4.16 8.74 -5.24
C SER A 408 4.33 8.17 -3.83
N SER A 409 5.30 7.28 -3.62
CA SER A 409 5.48 6.60 -2.33
C SER A 409 6.66 7.14 -1.52
N PHE A 410 7.66 7.74 -2.15
CA PHE A 410 8.91 8.11 -1.48
C PHE A 410 9.47 9.48 -1.90
N ALA A 411 8.88 10.18 -2.87
CA ALA A 411 9.28 11.55 -3.16
C ALA A 411 8.80 12.51 -2.07
N CYS A 412 9.54 13.59 -1.87
CA CYS A 412 9.10 14.68 -1.00
C CYS A 412 8.12 15.57 -1.77
N ASP A 413 6.93 15.79 -1.21
CA ASP A 413 5.93 16.74 -1.70
C ASP A 413 6.01 18.05 -0.92
#